data_f66706710082d5fb50d95abf2bfb0d5f
#
_entry.id   f66706710082d5fb50d95abf2bfb0d5f
#
_cell.length_a   1.000
_cell.length_b   1.000
_cell.length_c   1.000
_cell.angle_alpha   90.00
_cell.angle_beta   90.00
_cell.angle_gamma   90.00
#
_symmetry.space_group_name_H-M   'P 1'
#
loop_
_entity.id
_entity.type
_entity.pdbx_description
1 polymer ?
#
loop_
_entity_poly.entity_id
_entity_poly.type
_entity_poly.pdbx_seq_one_letter_code
_entity_poly.pdbx_strand_id
1 'polypeptide(L)'
;MKFSHSFRVEKSDIDELGHVNNVAYVRWIQDAAVAHWFSVTDAATRGKYIWMLTRHEIDYKKQTFENEEVTVTTWVGEERRITWERFTEIKRGEELLCKVRSIWCLIDRENLKPMRITSELKDLLI
;
A
#
# COMPACT_ATOMS: atom_id res chain seq x y z
N MET A 1 12.58 -2.09 5.71
CA MET A 1 12.85 -1.18 4.59
C MET A 1 11.59 -0.42 4.21
N LYS A 2 11.67 0.89 4.13
CA LYS A 2 10.54 1.73 3.71
C LYS A 2 10.64 2.08 2.24
N PHE A 3 9.51 2.08 1.57
CA PHE A 3 9.38 2.49 0.18
C PHE A 3 8.53 3.76 0.12
N SER A 4 8.98 4.75 -0.65
CA SER A 4 8.25 6.01 -0.79
C SER A 4 8.15 6.44 -2.23
N HIS A 5 7.02 7.09 -2.57
CA HIS A 5 6.91 7.81 -3.83
C HIS A 5 6.08 9.07 -3.61
N SER A 6 6.31 10.07 -4.47
CA SER A 6 5.63 11.36 -4.38
C SER A 6 4.96 11.68 -5.70
N PHE A 7 3.84 12.40 -5.62
CA PHE A 7 3.10 12.84 -6.81
C PHE A 7 2.24 14.05 -6.44
N ARG A 8 1.70 14.72 -7.46
CA ARG A 8 0.75 15.81 -7.27
C ARG A 8 -0.68 15.30 -7.36
N VAL A 9 -1.52 15.84 -6.48
CA VAL A 9 -2.95 15.54 -6.47
C VAL A 9 -3.58 16.09 -7.75
N GLU A 10 -4.30 15.25 -8.47
CA GLU A 10 -4.95 15.59 -9.73
C GLU A 10 -6.39 16.05 -9.50
N LYS A 11 -6.92 16.83 -10.43
CA LYS A 11 -8.31 17.29 -10.40
C LYS A 11 -9.29 16.13 -10.29
N SER A 12 -9.01 15.01 -10.96
CA SER A 12 -9.87 13.81 -10.92
C SER A 12 -9.96 13.16 -9.56
N ASP A 13 -9.05 13.51 -8.63
CA ASP A 13 -9.05 12.99 -7.25
C ASP A 13 -9.96 13.80 -6.32
N ILE A 14 -10.49 14.93 -6.78
CA ILE A 14 -11.22 15.89 -5.96
C ILE A 14 -12.73 15.63 -6.02
N ASP A 15 -13.39 15.69 -4.86
CA ASP A 15 -14.84 15.52 -4.75
C ASP A 15 -15.59 16.86 -4.78
N GLU A 16 -16.91 16.80 -4.58
CA GLU A 16 -17.78 17.98 -4.60
C GLU A 16 -17.43 19.02 -3.52
N LEU A 17 -16.78 18.60 -2.44
CA LEU A 17 -16.40 19.48 -1.34
C LEU A 17 -15.08 20.20 -1.59
N GLY A 18 -14.42 19.92 -2.70
CA GLY A 18 -13.17 20.57 -3.07
C GLY A 18 -11.91 19.96 -2.47
N HIS A 19 -12.01 18.82 -1.82
CA HIS A 19 -10.84 18.10 -1.30
C HIS A 19 -10.81 16.66 -1.81
N VAL A 20 -9.69 15.98 -1.58
CA VAL A 20 -9.45 14.62 -2.10
C VAL A 20 -10.52 13.66 -1.60
N ASN A 21 -11.09 12.91 -2.55
CA ASN A 21 -12.06 11.87 -2.30
C ASN A 21 -11.42 10.70 -1.53
N ASN A 22 -12.16 10.13 -0.58
CA ASN A 22 -11.66 8.97 0.20
C ASN A 22 -11.26 7.79 -0.69
N VAL A 23 -11.92 7.60 -1.82
CA VAL A 23 -11.57 6.54 -2.78
C VAL A 23 -10.16 6.75 -3.35
N ALA A 24 -9.76 8.01 -3.59
CA ALA A 24 -8.42 8.31 -4.07
C ALA A 24 -7.34 7.90 -3.06
N TYR A 25 -7.56 8.14 -1.77
CA TYR A 25 -6.63 7.69 -0.73
C TYR A 25 -6.43 6.18 -0.76
N VAL A 26 -7.52 5.42 -0.90
CA VAL A 26 -7.44 3.95 -0.96
C VAL A 26 -6.63 3.50 -2.17
N ARG A 27 -6.82 4.14 -3.32
CA ARG A 27 -6.04 3.84 -4.53
C ARG A 27 -4.55 4.14 -4.31
N TRP A 28 -4.21 5.26 -3.71
CA TRP A 28 -2.83 5.63 -3.43
C TRP A 28 -2.15 4.63 -2.50
N ILE A 29 -2.87 4.14 -1.49
CA ILE A 29 -2.37 3.13 -0.55
C ILE A 29 -2.06 1.83 -1.28
N GLN A 30 -2.96 1.38 -2.14
CA GLN A 30 -2.76 0.17 -2.92
C GLN A 30 -1.65 0.32 -3.94
N ASP A 31 -1.59 1.47 -4.63
CA ASP A 31 -0.54 1.74 -5.61
C ASP A 31 0.85 1.70 -4.97
N ALA A 32 0.99 2.22 -3.77
CA ALA A 32 2.26 2.19 -3.04
C ALA A 32 2.68 0.76 -2.69
N ALA A 33 1.74 -0.07 -2.26
CA ALA A 33 2.00 -1.47 -1.95
C ALA A 33 2.45 -2.24 -3.21
N VAL A 34 1.75 -2.01 -4.32
CA VAL A 34 2.08 -2.63 -5.62
C VAL A 34 3.46 -2.17 -6.10
N ALA A 35 3.73 -0.87 -6.02
CA ALA A 35 5.03 -0.32 -6.44
C ALA A 35 6.17 -0.89 -5.61
N HIS A 36 5.99 -1.01 -4.30
CA HIS A 36 6.99 -1.64 -3.42
C HIS A 36 7.23 -3.10 -3.83
N TRP A 37 6.17 -3.86 -4.04
CA TRP A 37 6.24 -5.25 -4.48
C TRP A 37 7.01 -5.40 -5.80
N PHE A 38 6.71 -4.56 -6.77
CA PHE A 38 7.41 -4.56 -8.06
C PHE A 38 8.88 -4.16 -7.93
N SER A 39 9.20 -3.27 -7.00
CA SER A 39 10.59 -2.81 -6.81
C SER A 39 11.52 -3.89 -6.26
N VAL A 40 10.97 -4.90 -5.58
CA VAL A 40 11.77 -5.96 -4.93
C VAL A 40 11.62 -7.33 -5.59
N THR A 41 10.79 -7.45 -6.63
CA THR A 41 10.52 -8.73 -7.29
C THR A 41 10.73 -8.66 -8.79
N ASP A 42 10.97 -9.83 -9.39
CA ASP A 42 10.98 -10.02 -10.83
C ASP A 42 9.67 -10.68 -11.30
N ALA A 43 9.51 -10.79 -12.62
CA ALA A 43 8.31 -11.38 -13.20
C ALA A 43 8.10 -12.84 -12.80
N ALA A 44 9.18 -13.60 -12.65
CA ALA A 44 9.11 -15.01 -12.24
C ALA A 44 8.55 -15.14 -10.83
N THR A 45 9.02 -14.31 -9.90
CA THR A 45 8.52 -14.29 -8.52
C THR A 45 7.06 -13.87 -8.47
N ARG A 46 6.69 -12.79 -9.17
CA ARG A 46 5.31 -12.31 -9.22
C ARG A 46 4.36 -13.33 -9.85
N GLY A 47 4.87 -14.18 -10.75
CA GLY A 47 4.09 -15.25 -11.36
C GLY A 47 3.68 -16.36 -10.41
N LYS A 48 4.35 -16.48 -9.26
CA LYS A 48 4.06 -17.52 -8.25
C LYS A 48 3.00 -17.11 -7.24
N TYR A 49 2.86 -15.83 -6.98
CA TYR A 49 2.12 -15.32 -5.82
C TYR A 49 1.08 -14.27 -6.19
N ILE A 50 -0.01 -14.28 -5.42
CA ILE A 50 -1.01 -13.21 -5.42
C ILE A 50 -1.14 -12.70 -4.00
N TRP A 51 -1.21 -11.38 -3.83
CA TRP A 51 -1.53 -10.78 -2.55
C TRP A 51 -2.98 -10.33 -2.58
N MET A 52 -3.78 -10.88 -1.66
CA MET A 52 -5.18 -10.50 -1.51
C MET A 52 -5.34 -9.61 -0.30
N LEU A 53 -5.87 -8.42 -0.51
CA LEU A 53 -6.15 -7.50 0.58
C LEU A 53 -7.36 -8.01 1.38
N THR A 54 -7.19 -8.14 2.69
CA THR A 54 -8.28 -8.58 3.57
C THR A 54 -8.76 -7.49 4.51
N ARG A 55 -7.95 -6.44 4.74
CA ARG A 55 -8.31 -5.37 5.66
C ARG A 55 -7.52 -4.10 5.40
N HIS A 56 -8.21 -2.95 5.45
CA HIS A 56 -7.61 -1.63 5.61
C HIS A 56 -8.18 -0.97 6.85
N GLU A 57 -7.31 -0.40 7.68
CA GLU A 57 -7.67 0.50 8.76
C GLU A 57 -7.05 1.85 8.40
N ILE A 58 -7.88 2.84 8.10
CA ILE A 58 -7.41 4.15 7.64
C ILE A 58 -7.87 5.23 8.60
N ASP A 59 -6.92 5.95 9.18
CA ASP A 59 -7.19 7.14 9.97
C ASP A 59 -6.95 8.37 9.09
N TYR A 60 -8.00 9.08 8.76
CA TYR A 60 -7.92 10.33 8.01
C TYR A 60 -7.68 11.47 8.99
N LYS A 61 -6.50 12.06 8.93
CA LYS A 61 -6.08 13.11 9.89
C LYS A 61 -6.34 14.51 9.38
N LYS A 62 -6.05 14.77 8.09
CA LYS A 62 -6.19 16.09 7.46
C LYS A 62 -6.61 15.95 6.02
N GLN A 63 -7.24 16.99 5.51
CA GLN A 63 -7.70 17.05 4.12
C GLN A 63 -6.56 17.41 3.18
N THR A 64 -6.69 16.97 1.95
CA THR A 64 -5.73 17.23 0.87
C THR A 64 -6.47 17.90 -0.29
N PHE A 65 -5.79 18.76 -1.03
CA PHE A 65 -6.38 19.57 -2.09
C PHE A 65 -5.64 19.41 -3.41
N GLU A 66 -6.28 19.84 -4.48
CA GLU A 66 -5.72 19.78 -5.84
C GLU A 66 -4.35 20.47 -5.91
N ASN A 67 -3.45 19.91 -6.70
CA ASN A 67 -2.09 20.40 -6.95
C ASN A 67 -1.12 20.31 -5.77
N GLU A 68 -1.56 19.84 -4.61
CA GLU A 68 -0.64 19.62 -3.51
C GLU A 68 0.23 18.39 -3.79
N GLU A 69 1.48 18.47 -3.38
CA GLU A 69 2.39 17.33 -3.48
C GLU A 69 2.27 16.46 -2.23
N VAL A 70 2.06 15.18 -2.44
CA VAL A 70 1.96 14.21 -1.34
C VAL A 70 3.00 13.11 -1.51
N THR A 71 3.46 12.59 -0.39
CA THR A 71 4.40 11.46 -0.33
C THR A 71 3.72 10.31 0.38
N VAL A 72 3.70 9.16 -0.27
CA VAL A 72 3.17 7.92 0.30
C VAL A 72 4.36 7.02 0.64
N THR A 73 4.45 6.65 1.91
CA THR A 73 5.51 5.78 2.43
C THR A 73 4.88 4.51 2.97
N THR A 74 5.42 3.36 2.59
CA THR A 74 4.88 2.07 3.03
C THR A 74 6.00 1.11 3.43
N TRP A 75 5.70 0.22 4.37
CA TRP A 75 6.62 -0.80 4.84
C TRP A 75 5.84 -1.96 5.43
N VAL A 76 6.46 -3.13 5.51
CA VAL A 76 5.81 -4.30 6.11
C VAL A 76 6.03 -4.33 7.61
N GLY A 77 5.05 -4.84 8.33
CA GLY A 77 5.14 -5.05 9.76
C GLY A 77 5.33 -6.53 10.09
N GLU A 78 4.48 -7.05 10.95
CA GLU A 78 4.55 -8.42 11.43
C GLU A 78 3.87 -9.38 10.47
N GLU A 79 4.54 -10.49 10.14
CA GLU A 79 3.94 -11.54 9.33
C GLU A 79 3.38 -12.64 10.24
N ARG A 80 2.31 -13.30 9.77
CA ARG A 80 1.63 -14.38 10.50
C ARG A 80 1.22 -15.47 9.52
N ARG A 81 1.97 -16.54 9.46
CA ARG A 81 1.69 -17.73 8.63
C ARG A 81 1.32 -17.37 7.18
N ILE A 82 0.07 -16.98 6.91
CA ILE A 82 -0.44 -16.68 5.57
C ILE A 82 -0.73 -15.19 5.34
N THR A 83 -0.62 -14.35 6.35
CA THR A 83 -0.92 -12.92 6.27
C THR A 83 0.28 -12.07 6.65
N TRP A 84 0.32 -10.85 6.11
CA TRP A 84 1.36 -9.89 6.44
C TRP A 84 0.75 -8.51 6.64
N GLU A 85 1.13 -7.89 7.74
CA GLU A 85 0.75 -6.54 8.08
C GLU A 85 1.59 -5.54 7.27
N ARG A 86 0.94 -4.50 6.79
CA ARG A 86 1.62 -3.41 6.08
C ARG A 86 1.15 -2.09 6.64
N PHE A 87 2.10 -1.18 6.84
CA PHE A 87 1.82 0.19 7.26
C PHE A 87 2.02 1.14 6.10
N THR A 88 1.22 2.20 6.07
CA THR A 88 1.33 3.25 5.07
C THR A 88 1.06 4.60 5.73
N GLU A 89 1.84 5.60 5.37
CA GLU A 89 1.63 6.98 5.77
C GLU A 89 1.56 7.85 4.54
N ILE A 90 0.60 8.77 4.51
CA ILE A 90 0.48 9.77 3.45
C ILE A 90 0.74 11.12 4.09
N LYS A 91 1.73 11.84 3.57
CA LYS A 91 2.18 13.13 4.12
C LYS A 91 2.21 14.21 3.05
N ARG A 92 1.98 15.44 3.49
CA ARG A 92 2.25 16.66 2.75
C ARG A 92 3.39 17.36 3.49
N GLY A 93 4.60 17.26 2.97
CA GLY A 93 5.79 17.65 3.73
C GLY A 93 5.92 16.83 5.02
N GLU A 94 5.97 17.49 6.15
CA GLU A 94 6.03 16.81 7.47
C GLU A 94 4.65 16.52 8.05
N GLU A 95 3.59 16.98 7.40
CA GLU A 95 2.23 16.89 7.91
C GLU A 95 1.61 15.53 7.55
N LEU A 96 1.20 14.78 8.58
CA LEU A 96 0.56 13.48 8.39
C LEU A 96 -0.91 13.68 7.99
N LEU A 97 -1.27 13.18 6.80
CA LEU A 97 -2.62 13.27 6.25
C LEU A 97 -3.43 12.01 6.54
N CYS A 98 -2.80 10.85 6.38
CA CYS A 98 -3.42 9.54 6.64
C CYS A 98 -2.43 8.60 7.29
N LYS A 99 -2.94 7.77 8.19
CA LYS A 99 -2.18 6.68 8.80
C LYS A 99 -2.95 5.39 8.56
N VAL A 100 -2.28 4.36 8.05
CA VAL A 100 -2.94 3.16 7.53
C VAL A 100 -2.27 1.90 8.05
N ARG A 101 -3.09 0.93 8.40
CA ARG A 101 -2.67 -0.43 8.66
C ARG A 101 -3.47 -1.34 7.76
N SER A 102 -2.79 -2.21 7.00
CA SER A 102 -3.41 -3.13 6.06
C SER A 102 -2.98 -4.56 6.35
N ILE A 103 -3.84 -5.51 6.03
CA ILE A 103 -3.53 -6.94 6.12
C ILE A 103 -3.69 -7.55 4.73
N TRP A 104 -2.63 -8.20 4.27
CA TRP A 104 -2.59 -8.88 2.99
C TRP A 104 -2.41 -10.37 3.20
N CYS A 105 -3.16 -11.19 2.46
CA CYS A 105 -3.06 -12.65 2.52
C CYS A 105 -2.32 -13.16 1.29
N LEU A 106 -1.37 -14.06 1.51
CA LEU A 106 -0.63 -14.67 0.42
C LEU A 106 -1.42 -15.82 -0.19
N ILE A 107 -1.59 -15.78 -1.51
CA ILE A 107 -2.32 -16.77 -2.29
C ILE A 107 -1.35 -17.40 -3.28
N ASP A 108 -1.38 -18.73 -3.37
CA ASP A 108 -0.67 -19.48 -4.41
C ASP A 108 -1.38 -19.23 -5.75
N ARG A 109 -0.65 -18.67 -6.71
CA ARG A 109 -1.23 -18.34 -8.01
C ARG A 109 -1.70 -19.58 -8.78
N GLU A 110 -1.06 -20.71 -8.56
CA GLU A 110 -1.37 -21.95 -9.29
C GLU A 110 -2.69 -22.56 -8.84
N ASN A 111 -2.87 -22.73 -7.51
CA ASN A 111 -4.08 -23.39 -6.99
C ASN A 111 -5.10 -22.42 -6.37
N LEU A 112 -4.77 -21.12 -6.28
CA LEU A 112 -5.62 -20.05 -5.76
C LEU A 112 -6.01 -20.24 -4.29
N LYS A 113 -5.17 -20.91 -3.52
CA LYS A 113 -5.38 -21.13 -2.09
C LYS A 113 -4.37 -20.34 -1.25
N PRO A 114 -4.75 -19.96 -0.02
CA PRO A 114 -3.80 -19.35 0.91
C PRO A 114 -2.59 -20.25 1.11
N MET A 115 -1.42 -19.63 1.21
CA MET A 115 -0.17 -20.34 1.45
C MET A 115 0.67 -19.63 2.49
N ARG A 116 1.57 -20.36 3.10
CA ARG A 116 2.49 -19.78 4.08
C ARG A 116 3.48 -18.85 3.42
N ILE A 117 3.77 -17.76 4.11
CA ILE A 117 4.77 -16.79 3.67
C ILE A 117 6.14 -17.45 3.76
N THR A 118 6.86 -17.43 2.65
CA THR A 118 8.16 -18.09 2.51
C THR A 118 9.29 -17.21 3.05
N SER A 119 10.43 -17.83 3.37
CA SER A 119 11.63 -17.08 3.75
C SER A 119 12.13 -16.20 2.59
N GLU A 120 11.95 -16.64 1.34
CA GLU A 120 12.25 -15.83 0.16
C GLU A 120 11.53 -14.49 0.20
N LEU A 121 10.22 -14.51 0.47
CA LEU A 121 9.41 -13.29 0.55
C LEU A 121 9.81 -12.41 1.73
N LYS A 122 10.13 -13.01 2.86
CA LYS A 122 10.61 -12.27 4.03
C LYS A 122 11.89 -11.51 3.71
N ASP A 123 12.83 -12.17 3.04
CA ASP A 123 14.11 -11.57 2.66
C ASP A 123 13.93 -10.40 1.69
N LEU A 124 12.95 -10.48 0.80
CA LEU A 124 12.69 -9.44 -0.18
C LEU A 124 12.02 -8.20 0.41
N LEU A 125 11.10 -8.39 1.37
CA LEU A 125 10.24 -7.31 1.86
C LEU A 125 10.73 -6.66 3.16
N ILE A 126 11.53 -7.34 3.92
CA ILE A 126 12.12 -6.80 5.16
C ILE A 126 13.49 -6.10 4.92
#